data_8ef7f677e950684c051ab9e569542947
#
_entry.id   8ef7f677e950684c051ab9e569542947
#
_cell.length_a   1.000
_cell.length_b   1.000
_cell.length_c   1.000
_cell.angle_alpha   90.00
_cell.angle_beta   90.00
_cell.angle_gamma   90.00
#
_symmetry.space_group_name_H-M   'P 1'
#
loop_
_entity.id
_entity.type
_entity.pdbx_description
1 polymer ?
#
loop_
_entity_poly.entity_id
_entity_poly.type
_entity_poly.pdbx_seq_one_letter_code
_entity_poly.pdbx_strand_id
1 'polypeptide(L)'
;MMTRRSFVWQGLVTSTSMLLAGMTGISFSQFARATEDRRWQMPDEGAPHAATWMAFGASAEIWEPHLLPVVQENLALVAKTIAAFEPVNMLVREEDGELAARLCGPSVNLLVHPINDLWIR
;
A
#
# COMPACT_ATOMS: atom_id res chain seq x y z
N MET A 1 -36.56 18.76 -12.12
CA MET A 1 -35.29 18.13 -12.45
C MET A 1 -34.21 19.24 -12.50
N MET A 2 -33.57 19.51 -11.34
CA MET A 2 -32.63 20.61 -11.16
C MET A 2 -31.21 20.12 -11.43
N THR A 3 -30.56 20.69 -12.39
CA THR A 3 -29.20 20.32 -12.82
C THR A 3 -28.14 20.95 -11.90
N ARG A 4 -27.11 20.17 -11.58
CA ARG A 4 -25.99 20.51 -10.67
C ARG A 4 -25.16 21.76 -11.01
N ARG A 5 -25.58 22.58 -11.98
CA ARG A 5 -24.84 23.78 -12.44
C ARG A 5 -25.31 25.11 -11.87
N SER A 6 -26.39 25.14 -11.10
CA SER A 6 -26.97 26.38 -10.56
C SER A 6 -26.56 26.73 -9.13
N PHE A 7 -25.68 25.94 -8.48
CA PHE A 7 -25.30 26.15 -7.08
C PHE A 7 -23.99 26.93 -6.85
N VAL A 8 -23.29 27.29 -7.90
CA VAL A 8 -21.93 27.91 -7.79
C VAL A 8 -21.91 29.44 -7.95
N TRP A 9 -23.06 30.10 -8.22
CA TRP A 9 -23.08 31.51 -8.56
C TRP A 9 -23.80 32.45 -7.60
N GLN A 10 -24.11 32.08 -6.39
CA GLN A 10 -24.77 32.96 -5.39
C GLN A 10 -23.97 33.21 -4.11
N GLY A 11 -22.66 33.10 -4.14
CA GLY A 11 -21.81 33.30 -2.95
C GLY A 11 -20.72 34.38 -3.08
N LEU A 12 -20.83 35.30 -4.02
CA LEU A 12 -19.73 36.25 -4.26
C LEU A 12 -20.24 37.67 -4.48
N VAL A 13 -20.89 38.26 -3.49
CA VAL A 13 -20.93 39.72 -3.30
C VAL A 13 -21.42 39.97 -1.86
N THR A 14 -20.56 40.26 -0.96
CA THR A 14 -20.60 41.20 0.16
C THR A 14 -19.56 40.82 1.20
N SER A 15 -18.50 41.55 1.21
CA SER A 15 -17.86 42.08 2.44
C SER A 15 -16.43 42.47 2.14
N THR A 16 -16.33 43.59 1.44
CA THR A 16 -15.13 44.43 1.54
C THR A 16 -15.30 45.25 2.79
N SER A 17 -14.57 44.96 3.84
CA SER A 17 -14.16 45.98 4.83
C SER A 17 -13.26 45.35 5.92
N MET A 18 -12.00 45.83 5.90
CA MET A 18 -11.11 46.04 7.04
C MET A 18 -10.95 44.92 8.08
N LEU A 19 -9.76 44.31 8.03
CA LEU A 19 -8.91 44.24 9.19
C LEU A 19 -7.46 43.94 8.76
N LEU A 20 -6.77 45.02 8.39
CA LEU A 20 -5.31 45.07 8.36
C LEU A 20 -4.86 45.27 9.81
N ALA A 21 -4.69 44.20 10.56
CA ALA A 21 -3.85 44.21 11.74
C ALA A 21 -3.65 42.74 12.21
N GLY A 22 -2.44 42.24 12.11
CA GLY A 22 -2.02 41.09 12.92
C GLY A 22 -1.75 39.78 12.21
N MET A 23 -1.26 39.79 10.94
CA MET A 23 -0.60 38.58 10.41
C MET A 23 0.92 38.72 10.52
N THR A 24 1.38 38.89 11.74
CA THR A 24 2.79 38.70 12.05
C THR A 24 3.07 37.23 12.20
N GLY A 25 3.83 36.68 11.27
CA GLY A 25 4.72 35.56 11.58
C GLY A 25 4.12 34.16 11.59
N ILE A 26 3.40 33.75 10.54
CA ILE A 26 3.43 32.33 10.20
C ILE A 26 4.74 32.12 9.45
N SER A 27 5.78 31.82 10.22
CA SER A 27 7.09 31.49 9.66
C SER A 27 6.94 30.28 8.73
N PHE A 28 7.18 30.47 7.45
CA PHE A 28 7.36 29.38 6.46
C PHE A 28 8.45 28.38 6.87
N SER A 29 9.26 28.70 7.88
CA SER A 29 10.26 27.82 8.48
C SER A 29 9.68 26.64 9.25
N GLN A 30 8.40 26.62 9.62
CA GLN A 30 7.80 25.47 10.29
C GLN A 30 7.42 24.35 9.30
N PHE A 31 7.16 24.67 8.05
CA PHE A 31 6.91 23.64 7.02
C PHE A 31 8.19 22.98 6.50
N ALA A 32 9.34 23.68 6.59
CA ALA A 32 10.62 23.12 6.18
C ALA A 32 11.23 22.17 7.21
N ARG A 33 10.82 22.26 8.50
CA ARG A 33 11.35 21.40 9.55
C ARG A 33 10.75 19.99 9.61
N ALA A 34 9.64 19.74 8.90
CA ALA A 34 9.01 18.42 8.89
C ALA A 34 9.70 17.42 7.95
N THR A 35 10.68 17.85 7.16
CA THR A 35 11.38 16.99 6.18
C THR A 35 12.81 16.62 6.58
N GLU A 36 13.38 17.22 7.63
CA GLU A 36 14.81 17.05 7.94
C GLU A 36 15.16 15.90 8.87
N ASP A 37 14.21 15.22 9.50
CA ASP A 37 14.54 14.19 10.49
C ASP A 37 13.90 12.82 10.26
N ARG A 38 13.58 12.48 9.01
CA ARG A 38 13.28 11.10 8.66
C ARG A 38 14.58 10.32 8.48
N ARG A 39 15.21 9.99 9.57
CA ARG A 39 16.25 8.97 9.57
C ARG A 39 15.57 7.64 9.26
N TRP A 40 15.77 7.14 8.05
CA TRP A 40 15.39 5.78 7.72
C TRP A 40 16.18 4.85 8.62
N GLN A 41 15.50 4.09 9.43
CA GLN A 41 16.09 3.09 10.29
C GLN A 41 15.53 1.74 9.88
N MET A 42 16.41 0.75 9.69
CA MET A 42 15.97 -0.62 9.53
C MET A 42 15.40 -1.09 10.88
N PRO A 43 14.10 -1.45 10.97
CA PRO A 43 13.55 -1.96 12.20
C PRO A 43 14.14 -3.34 12.52
N ASP A 44 14.10 -3.69 13.80
CA ASP A 44 14.32 -5.06 14.24
C ASP A 44 13.22 -5.98 13.69
N GLU A 45 13.54 -7.25 13.38
CA GLU A 45 12.56 -8.21 12.84
C GLU A 45 11.39 -8.46 13.80
N GLY A 46 11.60 -8.32 15.11
CA GLY A 46 10.56 -8.42 16.13
C GLY A 46 9.83 -7.11 16.42
N ALA A 47 10.14 -6.01 15.71
CA ALA A 47 9.47 -4.73 15.92
C ALA A 47 8.00 -4.81 15.51
N PRO A 48 7.09 -4.11 16.23
CA PRO A 48 5.68 -4.04 15.84
C PRO A 48 5.52 -3.54 14.41
N HIS A 49 4.76 -4.25 13.59
CA HIS A 49 4.47 -3.94 12.20
C HIS A 49 2.98 -4.09 11.89
N ALA A 50 2.53 -3.50 10.80
CA ALA A 50 1.10 -3.46 10.47
C ALA A 50 0.65 -4.68 9.65
N ALA A 51 1.55 -5.29 8.90
CA ALA A 51 1.27 -6.43 8.03
C ALA A 51 2.57 -7.07 7.54
N THR A 52 2.51 -8.36 7.24
CA THR A 52 3.56 -9.05 6.49
C THR A 52 3.35 -8.91 4.99
N TRP A 53 4.42 -8.65 4.25
CA TRP A 53 4.44 -8.60 2.80
C TRP A 53 5.14 -9.83 2.22
N MET A 54 4.53 -10.44 1.22
CA MET A 54 5.05 -11.61 0.52
C MET A 54 4.88 -11.45 -0.98
N ALA A 55 5.57 -12.26 -1.78
CA ALA A 55 5.39 -12.32 -3.23
C ALA A 55 5.10 -13.75 -3.69
N PHE A 56 4.06 -13.90 -4.53
CA PHE A 56 3.74 -15.14 -5.23
C PHE A 56 4.43 -15.12 -6.61
N GLY A 57 5.77 -14.97 -6.58
CA GLY A 57 6.59 -14.67 -7.75
C GLY A 57 7.33 -15.87 -8.34
N ALA A 58 7.08 -17.09 -7.87
CA ALA A 58 7.71 -18.28 -8.43
C ALA A 58 7.38 -18.42 -9.92
N SER A 59 8.40 -18.56 -10.76
CA SER A 59 8.26 -18.68 -12.21
C SER A 59 9.13 -19.80 -12.77
N ALA A 60 8.75 -20.32 -13.94
CA ALA A 60 9.51 -21.36 -14.64
C ALA A 60 10.88 -20.88 -15.16
N GLU A 61 11.15 -19.58 -15.15
CA GLU A 61 12.46 -19.02 -15.52
C GLU A 61 13.50 -19.23 -14.42
N ILE A 62 13.04 -19.31 -13.16
CA ILE A 62 13.91 -19.41 -11.98
C ILE A 62 13.83 -20.82 -11.37
N TRP A 63 12.64 -21.39 -11.37
CA TRP A 63 12.37 -22.68 -10.77
C TRP A 63 12.19 -23.75 -11.81
N GLU A 64 12.77 -24.93 -11.61
CA GLU A 64 12.53 -26.06 -12.51
C GLU A 64 11.02 -26.40 -12.55
N PRO A 65 10.48 -26.79 -13.75
CA PRO A 65 9.04 -27.00 -13.92
C PRO A 65 8.40 -27.97 -12.91
N HIS A 66 9.16 -28.96 -12.44
CA HIS A 66 8.64 -29.93 -11.47
C HIS A 66 8.61 -29.41 -10.02
N LEU A 67 9.40 -28.37 -9.71
CA LEU A 67 9.43 -27.72 -8.39
C LEU A 67 8.43 -26.58 -8.27
N LEU A 68 8.07 -25.96 -9.38
CA LEU A 68 7.22 -24.78 -9.40
C LEU A 68 5.90 -24.95 -8.63
N PRO A 69 5.10 -26.02 -8.84
CA PRO A 69 3.88 -26.22 -8.09
C PRO A 69 4.12 -26.36 -6.57
N VAL A 70 5.18 -27.08 -6.20
CA VAL A 70 5.55 -27.29 -4.79
C VAL A 70 5.93 -25.98 -4.11
N VAL A 71 6.68 -25.12 -4.81
CA VAL A 71 7.05 -23.79 -4.30
C VAL A 71 5.82 -22.90 -4.13
N GLN A 72 4.91 -22.88 -5.09
CA GLN A 72 3.67 -22.12 -5.04
C GLN A 72 2.76 -22.58 -3.88
N GLU A 73 2.61 -23.88 -3.69
CA GLU A 73 1.86 -24.46 -2.56
C GLU A 73 2.50 -24.10 -1.20
N ASN A 74 3.82 -24.15 -1.10
CA ASN A 74 4.54 -23.79 0.11
C ASN A 74 4.41 -22.29 0.43
N LEU A 75 4.49 -21.42 -0.57
CA LEU A 75 4.26 -19.97 -0.39
C LEU A 75 2.86 -19.69 0.14
N ALA A 76 1.86 -20.34 -0.44
CA ALA A 76 0.48 -20.21 0.01
C ALA A 76 0.28 -20.77 1.43
N LEU A 77 0.93 -21.87 1.77
CA LEU A 77 0.89 -22.44 3.12
C LEU A 77 1.48 -21.48 4.16
N VAL A 78 2.66 -20.90 3.86
CA VAL A 78 3.30 -19.90 4.73
C VAL A 78 2.40 -18.69 4.90
N ALA A 79 1.87 -18.13 3.79
CA ALA A 79 0.97 -16.97 3.83
C ALA A 79 -0.28 -17.23 4.68
N LYS A 80 -0.94 -18.38 4.53
CA LYS A 80 -2.10 -18.76 5.35
C LYS A 80 -1.75 -18.93 6.82
N THR A 81 -0.58 -19.47 7.10
CA THR A 81 -0.12 -19.66 8.48
C THR A 81 0.09 -18.31 9.16
N ILE A 82 0.75 -17.36 8.49
CA ILE A 82 0.95 -16.00 9.01
C ILE A 82 -0.39 -15.27 9.13
N ALA A 83 -1.28 -15.42 8.15
CA ALA A 83 -2.59 -14.77 8.13
C ALA A 83 -3.51 -15.17 9.30
N ALA A 84 -3.19 -16.24 10.02
CA ALA A 84 -3.88 -16.60 11.25
C ALA A 84 -3.51 -15.69 12.45
N PHE A 85 -2.43 -14.91 12.34
CA PHE A 85 -1.90 -14.09 13.42
C PHE A 85 -1.89 -12.59 13.06
N GLU A 86 -1.66 -12.26 11.78
CA GLU A 86 -1.53 -10.87 11.32
C GLU A 86 -1.95 -10.71 9.84
N PRO A 87 -2.25 -9.49 9.38
CA PRO A 87 -2.58 -9.25 7.98
C PRO A 87 -1.42 -9.62 7.06
N VAL A 88 -1.72 -10.34 5.96
CA VAL A 88 -0.74 -10.67 4.92
C VAL A 88 -1.14 -10.02 3.60
N ASN A 89 -0.21 -9.27 3.02
CA ASN A 89 -0.30 -8.72 1.68
C ASN A 89 0.61 -9.54 0.75
N MET A 90 0.03 -10.17 -0.26
CA MET A 90 0.74 -11.01 -1.24
C MET A 90 0.73 -10.33 -2.60
N LEU A 91 1.90 -9.92 -3.08
CA LEU A 91 2.05 -9.45 -4.46
C LEU A 91 1.93 -10.65 -5.41
N VAL A 92 1.19 -10.47 -6.49
CA VAL A 92 0.91 -11.54 -7.46
C VAL A 92 0.91 -10.97 -8.86
N ARG A 93 1.47 -11.70 -9.84
CA ARG A 93 1.31 -11.36 -11.26
C ARG A 93 -0.13 -11.56 -11.69
N GLU A 94 -0.57 -10.82 -12.71
CA GLU A 94 -1.92 -10.92 -13.23
C GLU A 94 -2.27 -12.35 -13.67
N GLU A 95 -1.36 -13.02 -14.36
CA GLU A 95 -1.50 -14.39 -14.83
C GLU A 95 -1.60 -15.45 -13.71
N ASP A 96 -1.03 -15.17 -12.54
CA ASP A 96 -1.04 -16.09 -11.39
C ASP A 96 -2.19 -15.81 -10.41
N GLY A 97 -2.97 -14.76 -10.64
CA GLY A 97 -3.98 -14.28 -9.70
C GLY A 97 -5.02 -15.33 -9.30
N GLU A 98 -5.55 -16.08 -10.27
CA GLU A 98 -6.54 -17.14 -10.00
C GLU A 98 -5.92 -18.31 -9.22
N LEU A 99 -4.69 -18.69 -9.54
CA LEU A 99 -3.98 -19.75 -8.84
C LEU A 99 -3.71 -19.35 -7.40
N ALA A 100 -3.16 -18.14 -7.20
CA ALA A 100 -2.88 -17.60 -5.88
C ALA A 100 -4.15 -17.51 -5.02
N ALA A 101 -5.26 -17.06 -5.59
CA ALA A 101 -6.55 -16.98 -4.89
C ALA A 101 -7.04 -18.36 -4.42
N ARG A 102 -6.91 -19.38 -5.25
CA ARG A 102 -7.28 -20.75 -4.87
C ARG A 102 -6.39 -21.29 -3.76
N LEU A 103 -5.08 -21.07 -3.84
CA LEU A 103 -4.12 -21.65 -2.90
C LEU A 103 -4.08 -20.88 -1.58
N CYS A 104 -4.09 -19.56 -1.60
CA CYS A 104 -4.01 -18.72 -0.40
C CYS A 104 -5.35 -18.60 0.34
N GLY A 105 -6.48 -18.67 -0.40
CA GLY A 105 -7.80 -18.47 0.19
C GLY A 105 -8.08 -17.02 0.59
N PRO A 106 -9.22 -16.75 1.25
CA PRO A 106 -9.71 -15.39 1.50
C PRO A 106 -9.00 -14.63 2.63
N SER A 107 -8.16 -15.29 3.40
CA SER A 107 -7.43 -14.67 4.54
C SER A 107 -6.19 -13.90 4.11
N VAL A 108 -5.73 -14.05 2.88
CA VAL A 108 -4.56 -13.38 2.32
C VAL A 108 -5.03 -12.30 1.33
N ASN A 109 -4.55 -11.07 1.51
CA ASN A 109 -4.86 -9.98 0.61
C ASN A 109 -3.96 -10.04 -0.63
N LEU A 110 -4.53 -10.30 -1.80
CA LEU A 110 -3.80 -10.38 -3.06
C LEU A 110 -3.77 -9.03 -3.75
N LEU A 111 -2.57 -8.59 -4.15
CA LEU A 111 -2.33 -7.32 -4.82
C LEU A 111 -1.60 -7.58 -6.15
N VAL A 112 -2.27 -7.26 -7.25
CA VAL A 112 -1.67 -7.43 -8.60
C VAL A 112 -0.54 -6.42 -8.78
N HIS A 113 0.66 -6.93 -9.03
CA HIS A 113 1.85 -6.12 -9.29
C HIS A 113 2.84 -6.90 -10.16
N PRO A 114 3.53 -6.26 -11.10
CA PRO A 114 4.58 -6.92 -11.87
C PRO A 114 5.76 -7.26 -10.95
N ILE A 115 5.97 -8.55 -10.77
CA ILE A 115 7.04 -9.13 -9.98
C ILE A 115 7.75 -10.21 -10.78
N ASN A 116 9.03 -10.41 -10.52
CA ASN A 116 9.85 -11.39 -11.25
C ASN A 116 10.37 -12.52 -10.35
N ASP A 117 10.27 -12.41 -9.03
CA ASP A 117 10.77 -13.40 -8.08
C ASP A 117 9.98 -13.36 -6.76
N LEU A 118 10.38 -14.21 -5.80
CA LEU A 118 9.81 -14.31 -4.46
C LEU A 118 10.26 -13.18 -3.52
N TRP A 119 11.34 -12.50 -3.86
CA TRP A 119 11.96 -11.50 -2.99
C TRP A 119 11.32 -10.12 -3.16
N ILE A 120 10.84 -9.57 -2.04
CA ILE A 120 10.37 -8.19 -1.95
C ILE A 120 11.51 -7.35 -1.35
N ARG A 121 12.13 -6.52 -2.22
CA ARG A 121 13.21 -5.62 -1.82
C ARG A 121 12.95 -4.21 -2.28
#